data_816404104c6776349841d19e2ed73556
#
_entry.id   816404104c6776349841d19e2ed73556
#
_cell.length_a   1.000
_cell.length_b   1.000
_cell.length_c   1.000
_cell.angle_alpha   90.00
_cell.angle_beta   90.00
_cell.angle_gamma   90.00
#
_symmetry.space_group_name_H-M   'P 1'
#
loop_
_entity.id
_entity.type
_entity.pdbx_description
1 polymer ?
#
loop_
_entity_poly.entity_id
_entity_poly.type
_entity_poly.pdbx_seq_one_letter_code
_entity_poly.pdbx_strand_id
1 'polypeptide(L)'
;MTIHLISFASILHKQVSLRSSHEAILSEIEKYYTVKFVDHQDMDKLSSDDFKIIFVATGGVERLVIQHFENLPRPAILLADGMQNSVAAALEISTWLRGRGMKSEILHGELSAIILRIHTLYNNFQAQRSLFGKRIGVIGSPSSWLVASNVDYLLAKRRWGIEYVDIPLERIYEQFKHNTDDQVGASCAAVASQALACREGTPEDLIKSMRLYRAIKKVCQEENLEALTLSCFKLIEQIDTTGCVALSLLNDDGIIAGCEGDLQSVFTLLAVKALTGKDGFMANPSMINSRTNELILAHCTVGLKQTERYIIRNHFETEKGIAIQGLLPTGDVTIIKCGGECLDEYYLSTGTLTENTNYINMCRTQVRIHMNTPAEYFLKNPLGNHHIMLHGNYEDTLNEFFQANACKRTE
;
A
#
# COMPACT_ATOMS: atom_id res chain seq x y z
N MET A 1 17.86 6.72 -10.45
CA MET A 1 16.70 7.58 -10.12
C MET A 1 16.93 8.95 -10.72
N THR A 2 15.93 9.54 -11.42
CA THR A 2 16.10 10.84 -12.11
C THR A 2 15.27 11.92 -11.40
N ILE A 3 15.87 13.08 -11.19
CA ILE A 3 15.22 14.28 -10.64
C ILE A 3 15.30 15.39 -11.69
N HIS A 4 14.18 16.06 -11.95
CA HIS A 4 14.14 17.26 -12.78
C HIS A 4 14.15 18.49 -11.89
N LEU A 5 15.25 19.25 -11.92
CA LEU A 5 15.38 20.52 -11.22
C LEU A 5 14.93 21.66 -12.14
N ILE A 6 13.75 22.22 -11.88
CA ILE A 6 13.21 23.36 -12.59
C ILE A 6 13.85 24.63 -12.02
N SER A 7 14.76 25.25 -12.74
CA SER A 7 15.55 26.37 -12.25
C SER A 7 14.86 27.71 -12.42
N PHE A 8 14.75 28.45 -11.30
CA PHE A 8 14.34 29.85 -11.27
C PHE A 8 15.50 30.69 -10.77
N ALA A 9 16.01 31.55 -11.64
CA ALA A 9 17.11 32.47 -11.35
C ALA A 9 16.84 33.87 -11.89
N SER A 10 17.29 34.88 -11.19
CA SER A 10 17.20 36.27 -11.65
C SER A 10 18.05 36.45 -12.91
N ILE A 11 17.55 37.21 -13.86
CA ILE A 11 18.25 37.59 -15.10
C ILE A 11 19.58 38.29 -14.86
N LEU A 12 19.79 38.80 -13.65
CA LEU A 12 21.05 39.44 -13.24
C LEU A 12 22.18 38.44 -13.03
N HIS A 13 21.86 37.12 -12.95
CA HIS A 13 22.84 36.06 -12.72
C HIS A 13 23.06 35.25 -14.02
N LYS A 14 24.33 35.15 -14.45
CA LYS A 14 24.67 34.30 -15.60
C LYS A 14 24.61 32.83 -15.22
N GLN A 15 24.10 31.98 -16.09
CA GLN A 15 23.94 30.52 -15.82
C GLN A 15 25.24 29.84 -15.36
N VAL A 16 26.38 30.20 -15.89
CA VAL A 16 27.70 29.64 -15.50
C VAL A 16 28.05 29.94 -14.03
N SER A 17 27.61 31.08 -13.49
CA SER A 17 27.83 31.44 -12.09
C SER A 17 26.87 30.78 -11.11
N LEU A 18 25.69 30.32 -11.57
CA LEU A 18 24.69 29.68 -10.71
C LEU A 18 25.17 28.32 -10.20
N ARG A 19 25.69 27.46 -11.08
CA ARG A 19 26.17 26.13 -10.67
C ARG A 19 27.28 26.24 -9.64
N SER A 20 28.27 27.12 -9.86
CA SER A 20 29.37 27.32 -8.91
C SER A 20 28.90 27.88 -7.56
N SER A 21 27.89 28.73 -7.55
CA SER A 21 27.32 29.27 -6.31
C SER A 21 26.57 28.22 -5.48
N HIS A 22 26.08 27.16 -6.10
CA HIS A 22 25.26 26.11 -5.49
C HIS A 22 25.94 24.72 -5.53
N GLU A 23 27.25 24.67 -5.77
CA GLU A 23 28.04 23.46 -6.02
C GLU A 23 27.82 22.41 -4.89
N ALA A 24 27.81 22.84 -3.62
CA ALA A 24 27.72 21.95 -2.47
C ALA A 24 26.41 21.10 -2.49
N ILE A 25 25.27 21.74 -2.70
CA ILE A 25 23.98 21.05 -2.71
C ILE A 25 23.79 20.23 -3.99
N LEU A 26 24.19 20.77 -5.15
CA LEU A 26 24.02 20.11 -6.42
C LEU A 26 24.89 18.86 -6.54
N SER A 27 26.17 18.95 -6.15
CA SER A 27 27.08 17.81 -6.13
C SER A 27 26.65 16.73 -5.13
N GLU A 28 26.06 17.12 -3.99
CA GLU A 28 25.53 16.14 -3.04
C GLU A 28 24.34 15.38 -3.61
N ILE A 29 23.39 16.06 -4.25
CA ILE A 29 22.24 15.41 -4.90
C ILE A 29 22.70 14.49 -6.04
N GLU A 30 23.67 14.91 -6.84
CA GLU A 30 24.20 14.16 -7.98
C GLU A 30 24.90 12.85 -7.59
N LYS A 31 25.31 12.68 -6.32
CA LYS A 31 25.83 11.38 -5.83
C LYS A 31 24.78 10.28 -5.79
N TYR A 32 23.51 10.64 -5.61
CA TYR A 32 22.41 9.70 -5.40
C TYR A 32 21.44 9.66 -6.58
N TYR A 33 21.37 10.74 -7.38
CA TYR A 33 20.38 10.93 -8.42
C TYR A 33 21.00 11.43 -9.73
N THR A 34 20.43 11.02 -10.84
CA THR A 34 20.66 11.67 -12.13
C THR A 34 19.87 12.98 -12.14
N VAL A 35 20.57 14.11 -12.14
CA VAL A 35 19.93 15.43 -12.14
C VAL A 35 19.80 15.95 -13.56
N LYS A 36 18.59 16.32 -13.95
CA LYS A 36 18.29 17.03 -15.19
C LYS A 36 17.85 18.46 -14.86
N PHE A 37 18.65 19.43 -15.29
CA PHE A 37 18.28 20.84 -15.17
C PHE A 37 17.30 21.20 -16.28
N VAL A 38 16.20 21.85 -15.90
CA VAL A 38 15.15 22.30 -16.80
C VAL A 38 14.95 23.79 -16.60
N ASP A 39 14.98 24.55 -17.67
CA ASP A 39 14.60 25.96 -17.61
C ASP A 39 13.11 26.08 -17.26
N HIS A 40 12.76 27.08 -16.44
CA HIS A 40 11.35 27.31 -16.07
C HIS A 40 10.42 27.53 -17.27
N GLN A 41 10.97 27.99 -18.41
CA GLN A 41 10.20 28.14 -19.65
C GLN A 41 9.87 26.82 -20.34
N ASP A 42 10.59 25.76 -20.02
CA ASP A 42 10.45 24.42 -20.61
C ASP A 42 9.73 23.42 -19.67
N MET A 43 9.23 23.88 -18.51
CA MET A 43 8.63 22.98 -17.53
C MET A 43 7.34 22.31 -17.99
N ASP A 44 6.61 22.90 -18.92
CA ASP A 44 5.40 22.34 -19.57
C ASP A 44 5.71 21.14 -20.48
N LYS A 45 6.98 20.96 -20.88
CA LYS A 45 7.46 19.78 -21.63
C LYS A 45 7.68 18.55 -20.76
N LEU A 46 7.69 18.72 -19.43
CA LEU A 46 7.88 17.63 -18.49
C LEU A 46 6.61 16.79 -18.32
N SER A 47 6.77 15.47 -18.37
CA SER A 47 5.67 14.53 -18.15
C SER A 47 5.19 14.56 -16.69
N SER A 48 3.94 14.13 -16.45
CA SER A 48 3.45 13.84 -15.09
C SER A 48 4.27 12.75 -14.38
N ASP A 49 5.00 11.92 -15.15
CA ASP A 49 5.82 10.82 -14.65
C ASP A 49 7.22 11.26 -14.20
N ASP A 50 7.55 12.53 -14.41
CA ASP A 50 8.82 13.10 -13.99
C ASP A 50 8.74 13.62 -12.55
N PHE A 51 9.69 13.21 -11.70
CA PHE A 51 9.81 13.78 -10.35
C PHE A 51 10.47 15.17 -10.45
N LYS A 52 9.76 16.19 -9.99
CA LYS A 52 10.10 17.60 -10.20
C LYS A 52 10.37 18.30 -8.88
N ILE A 53 11.46 19.04 -8.83
CA ILE A 53 11.80 19.95 -7.74
C ILE A 53 12.03 21.34 -8.33
N ILE A 54 11.42 22.36 -7.74
CA ILE A 54 11.63 23.76 -8.10
C ILE A 54 12.91 24.23 -7.41
N PHE A 55 13.95 24.51 -8.17
CA PHE A 55 15.19 25.06 -7.66
C PHE A 55 15.13 26.58 -7.65
N VAL A 56 14.94 27.16 -6.47
CA VAL A 56 14.97 28.59 -6.22
C VAL A 56 16.44 29.00 -6.08
N ALA A 57 17.07 29.31 -7.21
CA ALA A 57 18.51 29.56 -7.23
C ALA A 57 18.90 30.93 -6.69
N THR A 58 18.03 31.94 -6.83
CA THR A 58 18.31 33.32 -6.34
C THR A 58 17.06 33.96 -5.74
N GLY A 59 17.24 35.00 -4.96
CA GLY A 59 16.19 35.97 -4.62
C GLY A 59 15.73 36.76 -5.84
N GLY A 60 14.57 37.42 -5.73
CA GLY A 60 14.00 38.24 -6.81
C GLY A 60 13.32 37.43 -7.92
N VAL A 61 13.06 36.14 -7.71
CA VAL A 61 12.37 35.24 -8.65
C VAL A 61 10.92 34.98 -8.29
N GLU A 62 10.42 35.53 -7.21
CA GLU A 62 9.10 35.27 -6.64
C GLU A 62 8.01 35.54 -7.69
N ARG A 63 8.06 36.70 -8.34
CA ARG A 63 7.10 37.05 -9.40
C ARG A 63 7.20 36.13 -10.60
N LEU A 64 8.41 35.68 -10.94
CA LEU A 64 8.63 34.74 -12.04
C LEU A 64 7.99 33.38 -11.77
N VAL A 65 8.15 32.83 -10.53
CA VAL A 65 7.48 31.60 -10.12
C VAL A 65 5.96 31.74 -10.16
N ILE A 66 5.43 32.88 -9.66
CA ILE A 66 3.99 33.17 -9.65
C ILE A 66 3.42 33.22 -11.06
N GLN A 67 4.13 33.76 -12.04
CA GLN A 67 3.70 33.80 -13.44
C GLN A 67 3.49 32.41 -14.06
N HIS A 68 4.16 31.40 -13.52
CA HIS A 68 4.06 30.01 -13.95
C HIS A 68 3.16 29.14 -13.06
N PHE A 69 2.32 29.73 -12.19
CA PHE A 69 1.53 29.05 -11.17
C PHE A 69 0.75 27.83 -11.67
N GLU A 70 0.11 27.93 -12.85
CA GLU A 70 -0.70 26.85 -13.40
C GLU A 70 0.12 25.62 -13.80
N ASN A 71 1.41 25.81 -14.12
CA ASN A 71 2.30 24.77 -14.61
C ASN A 71 3.22 24.21 -13.50
N LEU A 72 3.18 24.80 -12.29
CA LEU A 72 3.99 24.31 -11.17
C LEU A 72 3.60 22.88 -10.76
N PRO A 73 4.58 22.04 -10.37
CA PRO A 73 4.28 20.72 -9.81
C PRO A 73 3.47 20.85 -8.53
N ARG A 74 2.56 19.89 -8.30
CA ARG A 74 1.67 19.86 -7.13
C ARG A 74 1.85 18.54 -6.37
N PRO A 75 2.31 18.54 -5.13
CA PRO A 75 2.78 19.70 -4.32
C PRO A 75 4.06 20.34 -4.88
N ALA A 76 4.28 21.60 -4.53
CA ALA A 76 5.49 22.32 -4.93
C ALA A 76 6.63 22.03 -3.94
N ILE A 77 7.68 21.36 -4.39
CA ILE A 77 8.89 21.10 -3.60
C ILE A 77 9.90 22.19 -4.00
N LEU A 78 10.26 23.07 -3.06
CA LEU A 78 11.15 24.21 -3.28
C LEU A 78 12.53 23.88 -2.69
N LEU A 79 13.56 23.71 -3.52
CA LEU A 79 14.94 23.56 -3.07
C LEU A 79 15.59 24.93 -2.99
N ALA A 80 16.10 25.31 -1.82
CA ALA A 80 16.79 26.59 -1.57
C ALA A 80 17.94 26.38 -0.57
N ASP A 81 19.17 26.53 -0.99
CA ASP A 81 20.37 26.27 -0.17
C ASP A 81 20.85 27.45 0.68
N GLY A 82 20.20 28.61 0.56
CA GLY A 82 20.54 29.84 1.28
C GLY A 82 21.46 30.77 0.52
N MET A 83 22.09 30.29 -0.55
CA MET A 83 22.91 31.13 -1.39
C MET A 83 22.04 32.12 -2.18
N GLN A 84 22.59 33.30 -2.50
CA GLN A 84 21.91 34.30 -3.35
C GLN A 84 20.52 34.72 -2.88
N ASN A 85 20.25 34.71 -1.57
CA ASN A 85 18.92 34.99 -0.97
C ASN A 85 17.82 34.00 -1.38
N SER A 86 18.15 32.80 -1.81
CA SER A 86 17.20 31.77 -2.28
C SER A 86 16.15 31.39 -1.24
N VAL A 87 16.53 31.29 0.05
CA VAL A 87 15.59 30.93 1.14
C VAL A 87 14.56 32.03 1.36
N ALA A 88 14.95 33.30 1.35
CA ALA A 88 14.02 34.41 1.49
C ALA A 88 12.95 34.38 0.39
N ALA A 89 13.35 34.13 -0.86
CA ALA A 89 12.45 33.96 -1.98
C ALA A 89 11.54 32.73 -1.81
N ALA A 90 12.10 31.59 -1.39
CA ALA A 90 11.33 30.37 -1.17
C ALA A 90 10.24 30.53 -0.09
N LEU A 91 10.51 31.29 0.97
CA LEU A 91 9.54 31.61 2.02
C LEU A 91 8.35 32.43 1.48
N GLU A 92 8.62 33.47 0.69
CA GLU A 92 7.59 34.27 0.05
C GLU A 92 6.75 33.44 -0.95
N ILE A 93 7.42 32.65 -1.81
CA ILE A 93 6.78 31.77 -2.77
C ILE A 93 5.86 30.77 -2.02
N SER A 94 6.39 30.07 -1.03
CA SER A 94 5.63 29.08 -0.24
C SER A 94 4.40 29.70 0.43
N THR A 95 4.54 30.89 1.02
CA THR A 95 3.45 31.64 1.64
C THR A 95 2.37 32.01 0.64
N TRP A 96 2.76 32.48 -0.53
CA TRP A 96 1.84 32.84 -1.61
C TRP A 96 1.10 31.61 -2.17
N LEU A 97 1.79 30.50 -2.39
CA LEU A 97 1.21 29.21 -2.86
C LEU A 97 0.17 28.69 -1.86
N ARG A 98 0.50 28.70 -0.55
CA ARG A 98 -0.42 28.29 0.51
C ARG A 98 -1.69 29.15 0.53
N GLY A 99 -1.59 30.46 0.32
CA GLY A 99 -2.74 31.37 0.21
C GLY A 99 -3.66 31.04 -0.96
N ARG A 100 -3.23 30.19 -1.90
CA ARG A 100 -4.01 29.70 -3.05
C ARG A 100 -4.36 28.22 -2.98
N GLY A 101 -4.21 27.63 -1.80
CA GLY A 101 -4.54 26.23 -1.55
C GLY A 101 -3.53 25.23 -2.13
N MET A 102 -2.37 25.69 -2.63
CA MET A 102 -1.30 24.79 -3.09
C MET A 102 -0.38 24.43 -1.93
N LYS A 103 -0.25 23.14 -1.64
CA LYS A 103 0.74 22.63 -0.69
C LYS A 103 2.14 22.85 -1.23
N SER A 104 3.05 23.31 -0.38
CA SER A 104 4.47 23.47 -0.72
C SER A 104 5.35 23.11 0.47
N GLU A 105 6.56 22.68 0.17
CA GLU A 105 7.60 22.34 1.14
C GLU A 105 8.93 22.95 0.71
N ILE A 106 9.70 23.52 1.65
CA ILE A 106 11.02 24.08 1.40
C ILE A 106 12.07 23.09 1.89
N LEU A 107 12.93 22.66 0.99
CA LEU A 107 14.11 21.85 1.29
C LEU A 107 15.28 22.79 1.55
N HIS A 108 15.66 22.91 2.82
CA HIS A 108 16.75 23.75 3.30
C HIS A 108 17.36 23.18 4.58
N GLY A 109 18.62 23.44 4.83
CA GLY A 109 19.35 23.04 6.04
C GLY A 109 20.53 22.12 5.76
N GLU A 110 20.78 21.16 6.63
CA GLU A 110 21.88 20.20 6.49
C GLU A 110 21.72 19.33 5.23
N LEU A 111 22.80 19.14 4.47
CA LEU A 111 22.77 18.41 3.20
C LEU A 111 22.23 16.99 3.35
N SER A 112 22.65 16.28 4.40
CA SER A 112 22.17 14.93 4.68
C SER A 112 20.67 14.87 4.93
N ALA A 113 20.11 15.86 5.63
CA ALA A 113 18.68 15.96 5.89
C ALA A 113 17.89 16.26 4.59
N ILE A 114 18.42 17.13 3.74
CA ILE A 114 17.83 17.43 2.43
C ILE A 114 17.80 16.16 1.56
N ILE A 115 18.90 15.42 1.49
CA ILE A 115 18.97 14.17 0.70
C ILE A 115 17.99 13.13 1.22
N LEU A 116 17.92 12.92 2.54
CA LEU A 116 16.95 12.02 3.14
C LEU A 116 15.51 12.44 2.80
N ARG A 117 15.23 13.74 2.87
CA ARG A 117 13.92 14.28 2.53
C ARG A 117 13.56 14.08 1.05
N ILE A 118 14.48 14.36 0.15
CA ILE A 118 14.31 14.10 -1.29
C ILE A 118 14.04 12.61 -1.52
N HIS A 119 14.73 11.72 -0.81
CA HIS A 119 14.53 10.28 -0.93
C HIS A 119 13.10 9.87 -0.53
N THR A 120 12.61 10.38 0.59
CA THR A 120 11.24 10.12 1.06
C THR A 120 10.20 10.63 0.05
N LEU A 121 10.34 11.86 -0.42
CA LEU A 121 9.43 12.47 -1.41
C LEU A 121 9.45 11.71 -2.75
N TYR A 122 10.64 11.29 -3.20
CA TYR A 122 10.79 10.49 -4.40
C TYR A 122 10.11 9.12 -4.26
N ASN A 123 10.30 8.44 -3.14
CA ASN A 123 9.67 7.13 -2.87
C ASN A 123 8.14 7.25 -2.82
N ASN A 124 7.61 8.28 -2.16
CA ASN A 124 6.17 8.55 -2.13
C ASN A 124 5.61 8.82 -3.54
N PHE A 125 6.33 9.60 -4.34
CA PHE A 125 5.97 9.83 -5.73
C PHE A 125 5.97 8.55 -6.56
N GLN A 126 7.01 7.71 -6.43
CA GLN A 126 7.09 6.43 -7.14
C GLN A 126 5.98 5.47 -6.71
N ALA A 127 5.69 5.39 -5.41
CA ALA A 127 4.61 4.56 -4.89
C ALA A 127 3.25 4.98 -5.47
N GLN A 128 2.95 6.28 -5.46
CA GLN A 128 1.72 6.81 -6.06
C GLN A 128 1.66 6.50 -7.56
N ARG A 129 2.77 6.69 -8.28
CA ARG A 129 2.84 6.38 -9.73
C ARG A 129 2.65 4.89 -10.00
N SER A 130 3.18 4.03 -9.13
CA SER A 130 3.04 2.57 -9.28
C SER A 130 1.60 2.08 -9.10
N LEU A 131 0.73 2.84 -8.44
CA LEU A 131 -0.70 2.54 -8.33
C LEU A 131 -1.46 2.87 -9.62
N PHE A 132 -0.95 3.79 -10.41
CA PHE A 132 -1.63 4.29 -11.62
C PHE A 132 -1.77 3.18 -12.67
N GLY A 133 -2.99 2.95 -13.13
CA GLY A 133 -3.31 1.91 -14.11
C GLY A 133 -3.39 0.50 -13.53
N LYS A 134 -3.17 0.31 -12.21
CA LYS A 134 -3.33 -0.99 -11.57
C LYS A 134 -4.79 -1.44 -11.58
N ARG A 135 -4.99 -2.72 -11.91
CA ARG A 135 -6.31 -3.34 -12.00
C ARG A 135 -6.53 -4.26 -10.80
N ILE A 136 -7.64 -4.03 -10.11
CA ILE A 136 -8.08 -4.81 -8.95
C ILE A 136 -9.31 -5.61 -9.32
N GLY A 137 -9.21 -6.93 -9.40
CA GLY A 137 -10.33 -7.81 -9.69
C GLY A 137 -11.27 -7.95 -8.50
N VAL A 138 -12.55 -7.71 -8.71
CA VAL A 138 -13.62 -8.01 -7.74
C VAL A 138 -14.29 -9.30 -8.18
N ILE A 139 -13.78 -10.43 -7.66
CA ILE A 139 -14.24 -11.76 -8.07
C ILE A 139 -15.48 -12.16 -7.27
N GLY A 140 -16.60 -12.16 -7.93
CA GLY A 140 -17.92 -12.25 -7.34
C GLY A 140 -18.44 -10.88 -6.92
N SER A 141 -19.01 -10.75 -5.74
CA SER A 141 -19.47 -9.47 -5.19
C SER A 141 -18.96 -9.33 -3.76
N PRO A 142 -18.85 -8.11 -3.23
CA PRO A 142 -18.61 -7.91 -1.80
C PRO A 142 -19.57 -8.73 -0.95
N SER A 143 -19.10 -9.26 0.16
CA SER A 143 -19.92 -9.98 1.12
C SER A 143 -20.96 -9.04 1.72
N SER A 144 -22.18 -9.51 1.92
CA SER A 144 -23.32 -8.67 2.34
C SER A 144 -23.15 -8.05 3.74
N TRP A 145 -22.29 -8.62 4.56
CA TRP A 145 -21.97 -8.08 5.89
C TRP A 145 -20.92 -6.96 5.88
N LEU A 146 -20.19 -6.74 4.77
CA LEU A 146 -19.23 -5.66 4.61
C LEU A 146 -19.93 -4.36 4.19
N VAL A 147 -20.88 -3.90 4.97
CA VAL A 147 -21.76 -2.76 4.64
C VAL A 147 -21.03 -1.40 4.57
N ALA A 148 -19.86 -1.29 5.19
CA ALA A 148 -19.05 -0.08 5.24
C ALA A 148 -17.82 -0.12 4.32
N SER A 149 -17.54 -1.25 3.65
CA SER A 149 -16.30 -1.44 2.87
C SER A 149 -16.48 -1.22 1.36
N ASN A 150 -17.55 -0.56 0.97
CA ASN A 150 -17.80 -0.20 -0.43
C ASN A 150 -16.88 0.93 -0.89
N VAL A 151 -16.59 0.93 -2.20
CA VAL A 151 -15.76 1.94 -2.86
C VAL A 151 -16.48 2.41 -4.13
N ASP A 152 -16.50 3.72 -4.35
CA ASP A 152 -16.90 4.27 -5.64
C ASP A 152 -15.74 4.11 -6.64
N TYR A 153 -15.94 3.27 -7.66
CA TYR A 153 -14.91 2.93 -8.65
C TYR A 153 -14.40 4.15 -9.44
N LEU A 154 -15.29 5.10 -9.74
CA LEU A 154 -14.90 6.30 -10.48
C LEU A 154 -14.09 7.26 -9.61
N LEU A 155 -14.48 7.43 -8.36
CA LEU A 155 -13.76 8.28 -7.42
C LEU A 155 -12.40 7.66 -7.07
N ALA A 156 -12.32 6.35 -6.86
CA ALA A 156 -11.06 5.64 -6.65
C ALA A 156 -10.12 5.78 -7.86
N LYS A 157 -10.65 5.64 -9.09
CA LYS A 157 -9.87 5.84 -10.32
C LYS A 157 -9.35 7.28 -10.45
N ARG A 158 -10.19 8.28 -10.16
CA ARG A 158 -9.78 9.69 -10.20
C ARG A 158 -8.71 10.03 -9.17
N ARG A 159 -8.84 9.46 -7.95
CA ARG A 159 -7.96 9.76 -6.84
C ARG A 159 -6.63 9.02 -6.91
N TRP A 160 -6.68 7.72 -7.17
CA TRP A 160 -5.54 6.81 -7.07
C TRP A 160 -5.04 6.26 -8.40
N GLY A 161 -5.81 6.48 -9.48
CA GLY A 161 -5.51 5.91 -10.80
C GLY A 161 -5.75 4.41 -10.92
N ILE A 162 -6.26 3.75 -9.87
CA ILE A 162 -6.58 2.31 -9.86
C ILE A 162 -7.91 2.03 -10.58
N GLU A 163 -8.08 0.82 -11.06
CA GLU A 163 -9.29 0.37 -11.72
C GLU A 163 -9.83 -0.89 -11.06
N TYR A 164 -11.02 -0.81 -10.48
CA TYR A 164 -11.77 -1.99 -10.02
C TYR A 164 -12.49 -2.62 -11.20
N VAL A 165 -12.40 -3.95 -11.32
CA VAL A 165 -12.98 -4.73 -12.43
C VAL A 165 -13.79 -5.87 -11.86
N ASP A 166 -15.11 -5.86 -12.09
CA ASP A 166 -15.99 -6.93 -11.67
C ASP A 166 -15.79 -8.18 -12.52
N ILE A 167 -15.57 -9.31 -11.86
CA ILE A 167 -15.34 -10.62 -12.49
C ILE A 167 -16.35 -11.61 -11.94
N PRO A 168 -17.22 -12.20 -12.80
CA PRO A 168 -18.16 -13.21 -12.37
C PRO A 168 -17.47 -14.45 -11.77
N LEU A 169 -18.03 -15.02 -10.70
CA LEU A 169 -17.52 -16.27 -10.10
C LEU A 169 -17.53 -17.44 -11.08
N GLU A 170 -18.42 -17.41 -12.05
CA GLU A 170 -18.52 -18.39 -13.12
C GLU A 170 -17.20 -18.57 -13.88
N ARG A 171 -16.44 -17.48 -14.07
CA ARG A 171 -15.11 -17.54 -14.67
C ARG A 171 -14.13 -18.41 -13.84
N ILE A 172 -14.24 -18.30 -12.51
CA ILE A 172 -13.43 -19.15 -11.60
C ILE A 172 -13.88 -20.60 -11.67
N TYR A 173 -15.21 -20.85 -11.66
CA TYR A 173 -15.74 -22.21 -11.74
C TYR A 173 -15.39 -22.92 -13.03
N GLU A 174 -15.39 -22.23 -14.16
CA GLU A 174 -14.94 -22.76 -15.45
C GLU A 174 -13.48 -23.16 -15.40
N GLN A 175 -12.61 -22.24 -14.96
CA GLN A 175 -11.16 -22.51 -14.84
C GLN A 175 -10.88 -23.62 -13.80
N PHE A 176 -11.62 -23.67 -12.71
CA PHE A 176 -11.50 -24.74 -11.71
C PHE A 176 -11.80 -26.11 -12.28
N LYS A 177 -12.84 -26.24 -13.12
CA LYS A 177 -13.20 -27.52 -13.79
C LYS A 177 -12.12 -27.97 -14.79
N HIS A 178 -11.42 -27.04 -15.42
CA HIS A 178 -10.35 -27.37 -16.38
C HIS A 178 -9.04 -27.81 -15.72
N ASN A 179 -8.82 -27.49 -14.45
CA ASN A 179 -7.64 -27.96 -13.72
C ASN A 179 -7.84 -29.40 -13.24
N THR A 180 -6.90 -30.28 -13.55
CA THR A 180 -6.91 -31.69 -13.11
C THR A 180 -6.06 -31.91 -11.88
N ASP A 181 -6.29 -32.99 -11.15
CA ASP A 181 -5.58 -33.32 -9.92
C ASP A 181 -4.08 -33.56 -10.18
N ASP A 182 -3.75 -34.22 -11.29
CA ASP A 182 -2.34 -34.46 -11.71
C ASP A 182 -1.54 -33.17 -11.87
N GLN A 183 -2.19 -32.08 -12.29
CA GLN A 183 -1.54 -30.80 -12.51
C GLN A 183 -1.15 -30.09 -11.21
N VAL A 184 -1.73 -30.47 -10.06
CA VAL A 184 -1.53 -29.81 -8.77
C VAL A 184 -0.79 -30.68 -7.75
N GLY A 185 -0.58 -31.96 -8.03
CA GLY A 185 0.02 -32.91 -7.10
C GLY A 185 1.37 -32.45 -6.51
N ALA A 186 2.29 -31.96 -7.36
CA ALA A 186 3.58 -31.45 -6.92
C ALA A 186 3.45 -30.24 -5.99
N SER A 187 2.52 -29.33 -6.29
CA SER A 187 2.28 -28.14 -5.46
C SER A 187 1.61 -28.50 -4.12
N CYS A 188 0.70 -29.49 -4.13
CA CYS A 188 0.13 -30.03 -2.89
C CYS A 188 1.21 -30.65 -2.00
N ALA A 189 2.10 -31.47 -2.60
CA ALA A 189 3.21 -32.08 -1.85
C ALA A 189 4.15 -31.01 -1.28
N ALA A 190 4.45 -29.95 -2.02
CA ALA A 190 5.29 -28.85 -1.54
C ALA A 190 4.66 -28.14 -0.33
N VAL A 191 3.39 -27.76 -0.41
CA VAL A 191 2.68 -27.11 0.71
C VAL A 191 2.57 -28.04 1.91
N ALA A 192 2.25 -29.33 1.71
CA ALA A 192 2.13 -30.29 2.80
C ALA A 192 3.48 -30.57 3.48
N SER A 193 4.56 -30.70 2.73
CA SER A 193 5.91 -31.02 3.28
C SER A 193 6.52 -29.86 4.08
N GLN A 194 6.16 -28.61 3.80
CA GLN A 194 6.64 -27.45 4.52
C GLN A 194 5.81 -27.14 5.77
N ALA A 195 4.61 -27.70 5.88
CA ALA A 195 3.76 -27.51 7.05
C ALA A 195 4.34 -28.19 8.29
N LEU A 196 4.24 -27.53 9.44
CA LEU A 196 4.60 -28.11 10.74
C LEU A 196 3.73 -29.33 11.07
N ALA A 197 2.46 -29.26 10.70
CA ALA A 197 1.50 -30.33 10.88
C ALA A 197 0.28 -30.12 9.95
N CYS A 198 -0.44 -31.20 9.67
CA CYS A 198 -1.80 -31.16 9.14
C CYS A 198 -2.72 -31.69 10.24
N ARG A 199 -3.56 -30.83 10.84
CA ARG A 199 -4.45 -31.21 11.95
C ARG A 199 -5.84 -31.54 11.49
N GLU A 200 -6.39 -30.72 10.63
CA GLU A 200 -7.67 -30.92 9.97
C GLU A 200 -7.49 -30.67 8.46
N GLY A 201 -8.43 -31.13 7.69
CA GLY A 201 -8.35 -31.10 6.22
C GLY A 201 -7.74 -32.38 5.65
N THR A 202 -8.24 -32.75 4.51
CA THR A 202 -7.85 -33.98 3.81
C THR A 202 -6.90 -33.66 2.66
N PRO A 203 -6.16 -34.65 2.12
CA PRO A 203 -5.43 -34.48 0.86
C PRO A 203 -6.31 -34.00 -0.30
N GLU A 204 -7.58 -34.45 -0.34
CA GLU A 204 -8.55 -34.03 -1.35
C GLU A 204 -8.92 -32.54 -1.20
N ASP A 205 -9.08 -32.02 0.02
CA ASP A 205 -9.31 -30.60 0.27
C ASP A 205 -8.13 -29.75 -0.20
N LEU A 206 -6.91 -30.24 0.00
CA LEU A 206 -5.71 -29.56 -0.47
C LEU A 206 -5.64 -29.53 -2.00
N ILE A 207 -5.98 -30.64 -2.66
CA ILE A 207 -6.07 -30.71 -4.13
C ILE A 207 -7.10 -29.70 -4.65
N LYS A 208 -8.30 -29.64 -4.07
CA LYS A 208 -9.33 -28.65 -4.43
C LYS A 208 -8.82 -27.23 -4.24
N SER A 209 -8.15 -26.94 -3.12
CA SER A 209 -7.57 -25.61 -2.85
C SER A 209 -6.51 -25.22 -3.86
N MET A 210 -5.65 -26.15 -4.29
CA MET A 210 -4.61 -25.91 -5.30
C MET A 210 -5.19 -25.73 -6.71
N ARG A 211 -6.25 -26.48 -7.05
CA ARG A 211 -7.00 -26.28 -8.31
C ARG A 211 -7.62 -24.88 -8.33
N LEU A 212 -8.18 -24.43 -7.21
CA LEU A 212 -8.74 -23.09 -7.07
C LEU A 212 -7.66 -22.00 -7.21
N TYR A 213 -6.51 -22.17 -6.55
CA TYR A 213 -5.38 -21.26 -6.73
C TYR A 213 -4.99 -21.10 -8.19
N ARG A 214 -4.83 -22.19 -8.93
CA ARG A 214 -4.51 -22.13 -10.36
C ARG A 214 -5.59 -21.44 -11.19
N ALA A 215 -6.87 -21.73 -10.87
CA ALA A 215 -8.01 -21.11 -11.54
C ALA A 215 -8.00 -19.60 -11.37
N ILE A 216 -7.83 -19.10 -10.13
CA ILE A 216 -7.77 -17.66 -9.84
C ILE A 216 -6.55 -17.04 -10.52
N LYS A 217 -5.37 -17.65 -10.38
CA LYS A 217 -4.14 -17.17 -11.00
C LYS A 217 -4.26 -17.03 -12.52
N LYS A 218 -4.91 -17.98 -13.17
CA LYS A 218 -5.18 -17.95 -14.61
C LYS A 218 -6.09 -16.77 -14.99
N VAL A 219 -7.16 -16.53 -14.23
CA VAL A 219 -8.06 -15.39 -14.46
C VAL A 219 -7.30 -14.07 -14.23
N CYS A 220 -6.45 -13.97 -13.20
CA CYS A 220 -5.62 -12.79 -12.98
C CYS A 220 -4.72 -12.49 -14.19
N GLN A 221 -4.12 -13.51 -14.79
CA GLN A 221 -3.27 -13.36 -15.99
C GLN A 221 -4.08 -12.91 -17.20
N GLU A 222 -5.26 -13.49 -17.44
CA GLU A 222 -6.14 -13.17 -18.56
C GLU A 222 -6.67 -11.74 -18.48
N GLU A 223 -7.01 -11.29 -17.28
CA GLU A 223 -7.57 -9.96 -17.02
C GLU A 223 -6.52 -8.88 -16.68
N ASN A 224 -5.22 -9.26 -16.65
CA ASN A 224 -4.11 -8.39 -16.25
C ASN A 224 -4.36 -7.74 -14.89
N LEU A 225 -4.64 -8.56 -13.86
CA LEU A 225 -4.88 -8.09 -12.50
C LEU A 225 -3.59 -8.12 -11.68
N GLU A 226 -3.30 -7.03 -11.02
CA GLU A 226 -2.22 -6.96 -10.01
C GLU A 226 -2.71 -7.24 -8.60
N ALA A 227 -4.02 -7.07 -8.39
CA ALA A 227 -4.66 -7.36 -7.12
C ALA A 227 -6.07 -7.92 -7.35
N LEU A 228 -6.60 -8.60 -6.33
CA LEU A 228 -7.98 -9.07 -6.34
C LEU A 228 -8.57 -9.12 -4.94
N THR A 229 -9.89 -9.12 -4.89
CA THR A 229 -10.64 -9.58 -3.71
C THR A 229 -11.67 -10.63 -4.13
N LEU A 230 -11.89 -11.63 -3.28
CA LEU A 230 -12.67 -12.83 -3.62
C LEU A 230 -13.87 -13.01 -2.71
N SER A 231 -15.05 -13.22 -3.29
CA SER A 231 -16.26 -13.62 -2.56
C SER A 231 -16.16 -15.09 -2.14
N CYS A 232 -15.37 -15.38 -1.10
CA CYS A 232 -14.93 -16.73 -0.77
C CYS A 232 -16.05 -17.67 -0.26
N PHE A 233 -17.07 -17.17 0.45
CA PHE A 233 -18.13 -18.03 0.99
C PHE A 233 -19.00 -18.68 -0.10
N LYS A 234 -19.22 -18.01 -1.22
CA LYS A 234 -19.95 -18.58 -2.36
C LYS A 234 -19.25 -19.77 -3.02
N LEU A 235 -17.92 -19.89 -2.84
CA LEU A 235 -17.18 -21.05 -3.35
C LEU A 235 -17.54 -22.33 -2.60
N ILE A 236 -17.81 -22.23 -1.29
CA ILE A 236 -18.11 -23.40 -0.44
C ILE A 236 -19.37 -24.10 -0.94
N GLU A 237 -20.36 -23.33 -1.37
CA GLU A 237 -21.63 -23.87 -1.86
C GLU A 237 -21.48 -24.55 -3.23
N GLN A 238 -20.62 -24.02 -4.10
CA GLN A 238 -20.56 -24.43 -5.51
C GLN A 238 -19.47 -25.46 -5.80
N ILE A 239 -18.34 -25.38 -5.13
CA ILE A 239 -17.17 -26.24 -5.41
C ILE A 239 -16.59 -26.90 -4.16
N ASP A 240 -17.31 -26.81 -3.04
CA ASP A 240 -16.97 -27.46 -1.77
C ASP A 240 -15.51 -27.27 -1.34
N THR A 241 -15.01 -26.02 -1.43
CA THR A 241 -13.70 -25.61 -0.94
C THR A 241 -13.68 -24.14 -0.53
N THR A 242 -12.62 -23.70 0.14
CA THR A 242 -12.43 -22.32 0.59
C THR A 242 -11.32 -21.62 -0.19
N GLY A 243 -11.38 -20.28 -0.24
CA GLY A 243 -10.36 -19.46 -0.90
C GLY A 243 -9.07 -19.29 -0.10
N CYS A 244 -9.00 -19.71 1.17
CA CYS A 244 -7.95 -19.31 2.10
C CYS A 244 -6.54 -19.62 1.62
N VAL A 245 -6.24 -20.87 1.25
CA VAL A 245 -4.93 -21.28 0.71
C VAL A 245 -4.64 -20.61 -0.62
N ALA A 246 -5.64 -20.51 -1.48
CA ALA A 246 -5.47 -19.87 -2.79
C ALA A 246 -5.03 -18.41 -2.63
N LEU A 247 -5.68 -17.64 -1.75
CA LEU A 247 -5.33 -16.24 -1.47
C LEU A 247 -3.95 -16.13 -0.79
N SER A 248 -3.60 -17.06 0.14
CA SER A 248 -2.27 -17.12 0.74
C SER A 248 -1.17 -17.26 -0.31
N LEU A 249 -1.32 -18.21 -1.23
CA LEU A 249 -0.33 -18.48 -2.29
C LEU A 249 -0.27 -17.38 -3.35
N LEU A 250 -1.40 -16.73 -3.67
CA LEU A 250 -1.40 -15.59 -4.58
C LEU A 250 -0.61 -14.42 -4.00
N ASN A 251 -0.76 -14.12 -2.70
CA ASN A 251 0.04 -13.12 -2.02
C ASN A 251 1.55 -13.50 -2.06
N ASP A 252 1.89 -14.76 -1.85
CA ASP A 252 3.28 -15.25 -1.97
C ASP A 252 3.86 -15.09 -3.38
N ASP A 253 3.01 -15.17 -4.41
CA ASP A 253 3.39 -14.96 -5.81
C ASP A 253 3.44 -13.48 -6.22
N GLY A 254 3.09 -12.57 -5.31
CA GLY A 254 3.09 -11.13 -5.56
C GLY A 254 1.80 -10.60 -6.20
N ILE A 255 0.75 -11.43 -6.32
CA ILE A 255 -0.61 -11.01 -6.68
C ILE A 255 -1.33 -10.68 -5.38
N ILE A 256 -1.59 -9.40 -5.13
CA ILE A 256 -2.25 -8.95 -3.90
C ILE A 256 -3.65 -9.56 -3.82
N ALA A 257 -3.94 -10.34 -2.79
CA ALA A 257 -5.17 -11.08 -2.68
C ALA A 257 -5.89 -10.83 -1.34
N GLY A 258 -7.02 -10.13 -1.42
CA GLY A 258 -7.94 -9.89 -0.32
C GLY A 258 -9.07 -10.92 -0.27
N CYS A 259 -9.76 -11.03 0.85
CA CYS A 259 -10.86 -11.94 1.10
C CYS A 259 -12.19 -11.21 1.22
N GLU A 260 -13.28 -11.97 1.17
CA GLU A 260 -14.67 -11.52 1.43
C GLU A 260 -15.21 -10.43 0.49
N GLY A 261 -14.50 -10.11 -0.58
CA GLY A 261 -14.89 -9.01 -1.45
C GLY A 261 -14.63 -7.62 -0.84
N ASP A 262 -13.74 -7.49 0.16
CA ASP A 262 -13.41 -6.20 0.79
C ASP A 262 -12.55 -5.34 -0.14
N LEU A 263 -13.19 -4.32 -0.74
CA LEU A 263 -12.57 -3.41 -1.70
C LEU A 263 -11.54 -2.48 -1.05
N GLN A 264 -11.82 -2.01 0.16
CA GLN A 264 -10.95 -1.10 0.90
C GLN A 264 -9.68 -1.81 1.39
N SER A 265 -9.84 -3.06 1.85
CA SER A 265 -8.70 -3.84 2.36
C SER A 265 -7.75 -4.26 1.24
N VAL A 266 -8.25 -4.67 0.07
CA VAL A 266 -7.37 -4.99 -1.06
C VAL A 266 -6.62 -3.76 -1.57
N PHE A 267 -7.26 -2.58 -1.60
CA PHE A 267 -6.55 -1.33 -1.88
C PHE A 267 -5.47 -1.03 -0.84
N THR A 268 -5.81 -1.20 0.45
CA THR A 268 -4.84 -0.97 1.54
C THR A 268 -3.62 -1.87 1.38
N LEU A 269 -3.81 -3.17 1.09
CA LEU A 269 -2.72 -4.11 0.80
C LEU A 269 -1.86 -3.65 -0.38
N LEU A 270 -2.49 -3.20 -1.47
CA LEU A 270 -1.80 -2.73 -2.66
C LEU A 270 -0.97 -1.47 -2.39
N ALA A 271 -1.55 -0.47 -1.69
CA ALA A 271 -0.86 0.77 -1.33
C ALA A 271 0.34 0.52 -0.40
N VAL A 272 0.14 -0.34 0.60
CA VAL A 272 1.19 -0.74 1.54
C VAL A 272 2.35 -1.43 0.82
N LYS A 273 2.06 -2.37 -0.09
CA LYS A 273 3.09 -3.07 -0.89
C LYS A 273 3.86 -2.09 -1.76
N ALA A 274 3.18 -1.13 -2.39
CA ALA A 274 3.80 -0.11 -3.22
C ALA A 274 4.77 0.79 -2.44
N LEU A 275 4.43 1.14 -1.19
CA LEU A 275 5.22 2.04 -0.34
C LEU A 275 6.38 1.35 0.37
N THR A 276 6.13 0.16 0.91
CA THR A 276 7.07 -0.50 1.83
C THR A 276 7.78 -1.70 1.22
N GLY A 277 7.29 -2.20 0.08
CA GLY A 277 7.74 -3.46 -0.50
C GLY A 277 7.35 -4.70 0.32
N LYS A 278 6.66 -4.52 1.45
CA LYS A 278 6.26 -5.61 2.35
C LYS A 278 4.87 -6.14 2.04
N ASP A 279 4.66 -7.39 2.33
CA ASP A 279 3.35 -8.02 2.26
C ASP A 279 2.58 -7.75 3.55
N GLY A 280 1.31 -7.39 3.43
CA GLY A 280 0.42 -7.17 4.55
C GLY A 280 -0.39 -8.42 4.89
N PHE A 281 -0.70 -8.60 6.17
CA PHE A 281 -1.65 -9.59 6.66
C PHE A 281 -3.00 -8.91 6.88
N MET A 282 -3.99 -9.21 6.04
CA MET A 282 -5.38 -8.78 6.20
C MET A 282 -6.04 -9.58 7.32
N ALA A 283 -6.57 -8.92 8.33
CA ALA A 283 -7.14 -9.62 9.49
C ALA A 283 -8.29 -8.88 10.16
N ASN A 284 -9.16 -9.66 10.81
CA ASN A 284 -10.25 -9.19 11.66
C ASN A 284 -9.71 -8.78 13.04
N PRO A 285 -10.09 -7.63 13.59
CA PRO A 285 -10.02 -7.34 15.01
C PRO A 285 -10.97 -8.26 15.79
N SER A 286 -10.49 -9.41 16.26
CA SER A 286 -11.32 -10.47 16.83
C SER A 286 -11.50 -10.37 18.34
N MET A 287 -10.55 -9.77 19.05
CA MET A 287 -10.68 -9.41 20.48
C MET A 287 -9.97 -8.09 20.73
N ILE A 288 -10.60 -7.23 21.55
CA ILE A 288 -10.07 -5.93 21.94
C ILE A 288 -10.12 -5.85 23.46
N ASN A 289 -8.97 -5.57 24.08
CA ASN A 289 -8.88 -5.33 25.50
C ASN A 289 -8.31 -3.93 25.76
N SER A 290 -9.19 -2.96 25.99
CA SER A 290 -8.79 -1.57 26.24
C SER A 290 -8.07 -1.36 27.58
N ARG A 291 -8.24 -2.28 28.55
CA ARG A 291 -7.54 -2.20 29.85
C ARG A 291 -6.06 -2.52 29.71
N THR A 292 -5.73 -3.59 28.95
CA THR A 292 -4.35 -4.01 28.70
C THR A 292 -3.79 -3.41 27.41
N ASN A 293 -4.59 -2.66 26.66
CA ASN A 293 -4.28 -2.10 25.35
C ASN A 293 -3.84 -3.16 24.34
N GLU A 294 -4.55 -4.28 24.33
CA GLU A 294 -4.25 -5.43 23.48
C GLU A 294 -5.33 -5.66 22.43
N LEU A 295 -4.89 -6.11 21.28
CA LEU A 295 -5.70 -6.50 20.14
C LEU A 295 -5.33 -7.92 19.71
N ILE A 296 -6.34 -8.76 19.42
CA ILE A 296 -6.12 -10.00 18.68
C ILE A 296 -6.63 -9.79 17.26
N LEU A 297 -5.73 -9.94 16.31
CA LEU A 297 -6.03 -10.00 14.89
C LEU A 297 -6.10 -11.47 14.46
N ALA A 298 -7.14 -11.83 13.70
CA ALA A 298 -7.30 -13.20 13.21
C ALA A 298 -7.79 -13.23 11.76
N HIS A 299 -7.18 -14.09 10.92
CA HIS A 299 -7.66 -14.42 9.58
C HIS A 299 -7.08 -15.75 9.08
N CYS A 300 -7.53 -16.22 7.90
CA CYS A 300 -7.11 -17.50 7.33
C CYS A 300 -6.23 -17.36 6.07
N THR A 301 -5.90 -16.15 5.65
CA THR A 301 -5.30 -15.85 4.32
C THR A 301 -3.90 -15.25 4.38
N VAL A 302 -3.17 -15.46 5.49
CA VAL A 302 -1.79 -15.01 5.59
C VAL A 302 -0.93 -15.67 4.53
N GLY A 303 -0.06 -14.92 3.86
CA GLY A 303 0.94 -15.49 2.95
C GLY A 303 1.88 -16.43 3.70
N LEU A 304 2.19 -17.59 3.12
CA LEU A 304 3.07 -18.57 3.79
C LEU A 304 4.47 -18.02 4.03
N LYS A 305 4.96 -17.18 3.12
CA LYS A 305 6.27 -16.49 3.24
C LYS A 305 6.34 -15.47 4.38
N GLN A 306 5.20 -15.02 4.90
CA GLN A 306 5.15 -14.14 6.07
C GLN A 306 5.27 -14.90 7.39
N THR A 307 5.18 -16.23 7.35
CA THR A 307 5.18 -17.10 8.54
C THR A 307 6.56 -17.73 8.75
N GLU A 308 6.96 -17.93 10.01
CA GLU A 308 8.11 -18.77 10.35
C GLU A 308 7.79 -20.24 10.10
N ARG A 309 6.58 -20.64 10.43
CA ARG A 309 5.99 -21.94 10.26
C ARG A 309 4.49 -21.84 10.08
N TYR A 310 3.84 -22.85 9.53
CA TYR A 310 2.39 -22.92 9.45
C TYR A 310 1.86 -24.33 9.69
N ILE A 311 0.59 -24.39 10.08
CA ILE A 311 -0.17 -25.63 10.28
C ILE A 311 -1.34 -25.59 9.28
N ILE A 312 -1.55 -26.69 8.60
CA ILE A 312 -2.73 -26.89 7.74
C ILE A 312 -3.91 -27.24 8.62
N ARG A 313 -4.97 -26.46 8.49
CA ARG A 313 -6.23 -26.58 9.21
C ARG A 313 -7.41 -26.60 8.22
N ASN A 314 -8.62 -26.79 8.71
CA ASN A 314 -9.84 -26.48 7.97
C ASN A 314 -10.35 -25.07 8.28
N HIS A 315 -11.30 -24.55 7.50
CA HIS A 315 -11.99 -23.30 7.79
C HIS A 315 -12.82 -23.44 9.08
N PHE A 316 -12.67 -22.51 10.04
CA PHE A 316 -13.19 -22.71 11.38
C PHE A 316 -14.73 -22.70 11.46
N GLU A 317 -15.42 -21.90 10.63
CA GLU A 317 -16.89 -21.79 10.65
C GLU A 317 -17.59 -22.95 9.95
N THR A 318 -16.97 -23.47 8.88
CA THR A 318 -17.64 -24.46 8.01
C THR A 318 -17.00 -25.84 8.09
N GLU A 319 -15.87 -25.96 8.75
CA GLU A 319 -15.04 -27.18 8.83
C GLU A 319 -14.65 -27.78 7.46
N LYS A 320 -14.81 -26.97 6.36
CA LYS A 320 -14.53 -27.38 4.98
C LYS A 320 -13.24 -26.77 4.46
N GLY A 321 -12.70 -27.36 3.41
CA GLY A 321 -11.53 -26.90 2.68
C GLY A 321 -10.29 -26.75 3.56
N ILE A 322 -9.32 -25.98 3.08
CA ILE A 322 -8.05 -25.75 3.80
C ILE A 322 -7.92 -24.27 4.18
N ALA A 323 -7.52 -24.06 5.44
CA ALA A 323 -7.13 -22.77 6.01
C ALA A 323 -5.71 -22.86 6.57
N ILE A 324 -5.03 -21.73 6.66
CA ILE A 324 -3.68 -21.66 7.20
C ILE A 324 -3.72 -21.11 8.63
N GLN A 325 -3.08 -21.83 9.56
CA GLN A 325 -2.67 -21.32 10.85
C GLN A 325 -1.19 -20.97 10.75
N GLY A 326 -0.90 -19.70 10.40
CA GLY A 326 0.46 -19.18 10.36
C GLY A 326 0.98 -18.85 11.75
N LEU A 327 2.26 -19.13 11.98
CA LEU A 327 3.01 -18.68 13.14
C LEU A 327 3.91 -17.54 12.67
N LEU A 328 3.57 -16.32 13.06
CA LEU A 328 4.27 -15.12 12.62
C LEU A 328 5.38 -14.75 13.61
N PRO A 329 6.50 -14.18 13.16
CA PRO A 329 7.55 -13.69 14.05
C PRO A 329 7.01 -12.61 15.00
N THR A 330 7.45 -12.63 16.25
CA THR A 330 7.16 -11.58 17.24
C THR A 330 7.98 -10.32 16.94
N GLY A 331 7.56 -9.17 17.43
CA GLY A 331 8.26 -7.89 17.25
C GLY A 331 7.35 -6.76 16.82
N ASP A 332 7.96 -5.68 16.35
CA ASP A 332 7.24 -4.48 15.95
C ASP A 332 6.35 -4.72 14.74
N VAL A 333 5.15 -4.14 14.80
CA VAL A 333 4.17 -4.20 13.71
C VAL A 333 3.53 -2.84 13.47
N THR A 334 3.08 -2.63 12.26
CA THR A 334 2.24 -1.49 11.87
C THR A 334 0.86 -2.02 11.48
N ILE A 335 -0.18 -1.34 11.93
CA ILE A 335 -1.58 -1.67 11.64
C ILE A 335 -2.19 -0.50 10.89
N ILE A 336 -2.76 -0.78 9.73
CA ILE A 336 -3.34 0.25 8.86
C ILE A 336 -4.65 -0.23 8.23
N LYS A 337 -5.56 0.71 8.03
CA LYS A 337 -6.74 0.57 7.17
C LYS A 337 -6.92 1.88 6.40
N CYS A 338 -7.03 1.80 5.09
CA CYS A 338 -7.58 2.87 4.27
C CYS A 338 -9.07 2.60 4.06
N GLY A 339 -9.91 3.60 4.28
CA GLY A 339 -11.37 3.51 4.26
C GLY A 339 -12.02 4.69 3.54
N GLY A 340 -13.35 4.77 3.66
CA GLY A 340 -14.19 5.71 2.95
C GLY A 340 -14.53 5.26 1.52
N GLU A 341 -15.66 5.70 0.98
CA GLU A 341 -16.08 5.37 -0.40
C GLU A 341 -15.10 5.90 -1.45
N CYS A 342 -14.36 6.96 -1.11
CA CYS A 342 -13.34 7.58 -1.95
C CYS A 342 -11.92 7.13 -1.62
N LEU A 343 -11.72 6.20 -0.68
CA LEU A 343 -10.42 5.80 -0.15
C LEU A 343 -9.62 7.01 0.36
N ASP A 344 -10.27 7.86 1.15
CA ASP A 344 -9.79 9.17 1.59
C ASP A 344 -9.68 9.29 3.12
N GLU A 345 -9.96 8.22 3.84
CA GLU A 345 -9.74 8.11 5.27
C GLU A 345 -8.73 7.01 5.56
N TYR A 346 -7.99 7.13 6.66
CA TYR A 346 -7.11 6.04 7.10
C TYR A 346 -6.94 6.03 8.62
N TYR A 347 -6.83 4.82 9.16
CA TYR A 347 -6.33 4.55 10.49
C TYR A 347 -4.91 4.03 10.39
N LEU A 348 -4.06 4.43 11.30
CA LEU A 348 -2.67 4.00 11.36
C LEU A 348 -2.18 3.97 12.80
N SER A 349 -1.62 2.84 13.20
CA SER A 349 -1.01 2.62 14.51
C SER A 349 0.16 1.68 14.41
N THR A 350 0.98 1.67 15.43
CA THR A 350 2.02 0.67 15.65
C THR A 350 1.73 -0.14 16.91
N GLY A 351 2.43 -1.24 17.06
CA GLY A 351 2.37 -2.10 18.24
C GLY A 351 3.46 -3.15 18.22
N THR A 352 3.42 -4.03 19.20
CA THR A 352 4.33 -5.19 19.28
C THR A 352 3.51 -6.48 19.23
N LEU A 353 3.75 -7.33 18.23
CA LEU A 353 3.24 -8.69 18.20
C LEU A 353 3.95 -9.51 19.29
N THR A 354 3.20 -9.94 20.29
CA THR A 354 3.74 -10.60 21.48
C THR A 354 3.55 -12.11 21.46
N GLU A 355 2.51 -12.61 20.77
CA GLU A 355 2.12 -14.01 20.84
C GLU A 355 1.30 -14.45 19.61
N ASN A 356 1.51 -15.67 19.14
CA ASN A 356 0.60 -16.37 18.24
C ASN A 356 -0.42 -17.14 19.10
N THR A 357 -1.69 -16.75 19.06
CA THR A 357 -2.77 -17.38 19.85
C THR A 357 -3.43 -18.53 19.09
N ASN A 358 -4.30 -19.29 19.76
CA ASN A 358 -5.03 -20.40 19.14
C ASN A 358 -6.42 -20.59 19.78
N TYR A 359 -7.24 -19.56 19.72
CA TYR A 359 -8.65 -19.65 20.15
C TYR A 359 -9.47 -20.46 19.14
N ILE A 360 -10.33 -21.35 19.64
CA ILE A 360 -11.06 -22.31 18.80
C ILE A 360 -12.06 -21.61 17.87
N ASN A 361 -12.74 -20.58 18.38
CA ASN A 361 -13.85 -19.90 17.68
C ASN A 361 -13.39 -18.66 16.90
N MET A 362 -12.22 -18.72 16.26
CA MET A 362 -11.67 -17.64 15.44
C MET A 362 -10.99 -18.22 14.20
N CYS A 363 -10.77 -17.36 13.20
CA CYS A 363 -9.92 -17.68 12.06
C CYS A 363 -8.55 -18.20 12.51
N ARG A 364 -7.94 -19.05 11.70
CA ARG A 364 -6.87 -19.94 12.17
C ARG A 364 -5.53 -19.25 12.46
N THR A 365 -5.12 -18.27 11.67
CA THR A 365 -3.95 -17.44 12.00
C THR A 365 -4.37 -16.35 12.97
N GLN A 366 -3.76 -16.30 14.15
CA GLN A 366 -4.14 -15.39 15.23
C GLN A 366 -2.90 -14.82 15.89
N VAL A 367 -2.87 -13.50 16.04
CA VAL A 367 -1.77 -12.79 16.70
C VAL A 367 -2.29 -11.83 17.77
N ARG A 368 -1.62 -11.81 18.92
CA ARG A 368 -1.83 -10.83 19.99
C ARG A 368 -0.86 -9.68 19.79
N ILE A 369 -1.38 -8.47 19.83
CA ILE A 369 -0.61 -7.24 19.64
C ILE A 369 -0.85 -6.34 20.84
N HIS A 370 0.22 -5.89 21.48
CA HIS A 370 0.18 -4.75 22.39
C HIS A 370 0.31 -3.47 21.58
N MET A 371 -0.74 -2.63 21.65
CA MET A 371 -0.86 -1.42 20.82
C MET A 371 -0.06 -0.27 21.42
N ASN A 372 0.54 0.58 20.58
CA ASN A 372 1.17 1.82 21.02
C ASN A 372 0.18 3.00 21.12
N THR A 373 -0.94 2.93 20.39
CA THR A 373 -2.06 3.87 20.52
C THR A 373 -3.25 3.17 21.17
N PRO A 374 -4.24 3.93 21.71
CA PRO A 374 -5.39 3.33 22.38
C PRO A 374 -6.17 2.38 21.48
N ALA A 375 -6.40 1.15 21.94
CA ALA A 375 -7.23 0.16 21.24
C ALA A 375 -8.72 0.54 21.18
N GLU A 376 -9.12 1.59 21.89
CA GLU A 376 -10.48 2.16 21.86
C GLU A 376 -10.91 2.62 20.46
N TYR A 377 -9.98 2.93 19.55
CA TYR A 377 -10.32 3.18 18.14
C TYR A 377 -11.26 2.11 17.59
N PHE A 378 -10.94 0.83 17.79
CA PHE A 378 -11.74 -0.29 17.30
C PHE A 378 -13.14 -0.37 17.91
N LEU A 379 -13.38 0.31 19.04
CA LEU A 379 -14.66 0.34 19.74
C LEU A 379 -15.44 1.62 19.49
N LYS A 380 -14.80 2.71 19.07
CA LYS A 380 -15.41 4.04 18.98
C LYS A 380 -15.52 4.55 17.55
N ASN A 381 -14.46 4.42 16.75
CA ASN A 381 -14.36 5.03 15.42
C ASN A 381 -13.75 4.10 14.36
N PRO A 382 -14.11 2.80 14.28
CA PRO A 382 -13.46 1.87 13.36
C PRO A 382 -13.76 2.20 11.90
N LEU A 383 -12.76 2.09 11.04
CA LEU A 383 -12.92 2.14 9.58
C LEU A 383 -13.31 0.77 9.00
N GLY A 384 -14.36 0.16 9.51
CA GLY A 384 -14.83 -1.16 9.09
C GLY A 384 -14.11 -2.31 9.80
N ASN A 385 -14.22 -3.51 9.21
CA ASN A 385 -13.79 -4.75 9.84
C ASN A 385 -12.28 -5.00 9.65
N HIS A 386 -11.86 -5.40 8.44
CA HIS A 386 -10.50 -5.83 8.23
C HIS A 386 -9.47 -4.70 8.33
N HIS A 387 -8.37 -4.98 9.00
CA HIS A 387 -7.18 -4.13 9.05
C HIS A 387 -5.98 -4.90 8.51
N ILE A 388 -4.99 -4.17 8.03
CA ILE A 388 -3.77 -4.76 7.47
C ILE A 388 -2.65 -4.60 8.49
N MET A 389 -2.02 -5.72 8.86
CA MET A 389 -0.83 -5.74 9.71
C MET A 389 0.42 -5.97 8.88
N LEU A 390 1.49 -5.25 9.18
CA LEU A 390 2.82 -5.36 8.59
C LEU A 390 3.85 -5.60 9.67
N HIS A 391 4.81 -6.46 9.44
CA HIS A 391 6.00 -6.54 10.30
C HIS A 391 6.91 -5.33 10.10
N GLY A 392 7.30 -4.71 11.21
CA GLY A 392 8.11 -3.50 11.26
C GLY A 392 7.31 -2.23 11.52
N ASN A 393 8.04 -1.15 11.78
CA ASN A 393 7.46 0.18 11.98
C ASN A 393 7.56 1.00 10.68
N TYR A 394 6.41 1.30 10.11
CA TYR A 394 6.25 2.10 8.89
C TYR A 394 5.35 3.32 9.12
N GLU A 395 5.15 3.73 10.38
CA GLU A 395 4.18 4.79 10.72
C GLU A 395 4.47 6.08 9.96
N ASP A 396 5.71 6.57 10.00
CA ASP A 396 6.07 7.83 9.35
C ASP A 396 5.87 7.77 7.84
N THR A 397 6.33 6.68 7.20
CA THR A 397 6.21 6.50 5.75
C THR A 397 4.76 6.47 5.28
N LEU A 398 3.93 5.68 5.95
CA LEU A 398 2.52 5.52 5.59
C LEU A 398 1.72 6.79 5.91
N ASN A 399 1.95 7.38 7.09
CA ASN A 399 1.28 8.62 7.50
C ASN A 399 1.56 9.75 6.50
N GLU A 400 2.81 9.94 6.14
CA GLU A 400 3.19 10.97 5.18
C GLU A 400 2.54 10.77 3.81
N PHE A 401 2.55 9.54 3.30
CA PHE A 401 1.94 9.22 2.01
C PHE A 401 0.44 9.51 1.98
N PHE A 402 -0.32 9.03 2.98
CA PHE A 402 -1.75 9.25 3.03
C PHE A 402 -2.10 10.72 3.26
N GLN A 403 -1.33 11.44 4.09
CA GLN A 403 -1.51 12.89 4.26
C GLN A 403 -1.16 13.69 3.01
N ALA A 404 -0.10 13.32 2.29
CA ALA A 404 0.27 13.96 1.02
C ALA A 404 -0.86 13.82 -0.01
N ASN A 405 -1.53 12.66 -0.02
CA ASN A 405 -2.69 12.38 -0.85
C ASN A 405 -4.02 12.89 -0.26
N ALA A 406 -3.96 13.83 0.68
CA ALA A 406 -5.13 14.47 1.31
C ALA A 406 -6.13 13.47 1.94
N CYS A 407 -5.63 12.36 2.49
CA CYS A 407 -6.44 11.46 3.31
C CYS A 407 -6.55 12.00 4.74
N LYS A 408 -7.71 11.80 5.34
CA LYS A 408 -7.98 12.16 6.72
C LYS A 408 -7.61 11.00 7.64
N ARG A 409 -6.75 11.25 8.63
CA ARG A 409 -6.46 10.27 9.69
C ARG A 409 -7.63 10.19 10.66
N THR A 410 -8.06 8.97 10.94
CA THR A 410 -9.07 8.64 11.97
C THR A 410 -8.34 8.18 13.22
N GLU A 411 -8.71 8.71 14.40
CA GLU A 411 -8.13 8.44 15.71
C GLU A 411 -9.11 7.67 16.60
#